data_80aaabc017800c676f2d8f280866f8ed
#
_entry.id   80aaabc017800c676f2d8f280866f8ed
#
_cell.length_a   1.000
_cell.length_b   1.000
_cell.length_c   1.000
_cell.angle_alpha   90.00
_cell.angle_beta   90.00
_cell.angle_gamma   90.00
#
_symmetry.space_group_name_H-M   'P 1'
#
loop_
_entity.id
_entity.type
_entity.pdbx_description
1 polymer ?
#
loop_
_entity_poly.entity_id
_entity_poly.type
_entity_poly.pdbx_seq_one_letter_code
_entity_poly.pdbx_strand_id
1 'polypeptide(L)'
;MHPNRRGHGLGPRIRQSGITLILALGLLAPVSALANDTLGALLEALTTEREATLAFEERRDDPMLEFPETRSGSLAFEPPDTLTRQVDGPRGETVHIEGDTLTLERRGSSREIDLNEQPALATLTGLFRALLNGDREQLEADFEIELTGDMEAWTLELVPRDRALRRMVPELTLTGAGDELRELITVESGGHQSHMRFEPPQYAD
;
A
#
# COMPACT_ATOMS: atom_id res chain seq x y z
N MET A 1 28.75 -88.41 33.63
CA MET A 1 29.92 -88.76 32.86
C MET A 1 30.54 -87.52 32.25
N HIS A 2 31.66 -87.10 32.81
CA HIS A 2 32.58 -86.06 32.28
C HIS A 2 33.17 -86.51 30.92
N PRO A 3 33.92 -85.67 30.19
CA PRO A 3 34.57 -84.38 30.47
C PRO A 3 34.62 -83.36 29.26
N ASN A 4 34.85 -82.04 29.58
CA ASN A 4 36.11 -81.32 29.35
C ASN A 4 36.53 -80.96 27.91
N ARG A 5 36.73 -79.73 27.58
CA ARG A 5 38.00 -78.94 27.32
C ARG A 5 37.74 -77.65 26.55
N ARG A 6 38.12 -76.57 27.20
CA ARG A 6 39.13 -75.52 26.86
C ARG A 6 39.33 -75.15 25.37
N GLY A 7 39.24 -73.86 25.10
CA GLY A 7 39.83 -73.23 23.93
C GLY A 7 39.87 -71.69 24.11
N HIS A 8 41.09 -71.21 24.33
CA HIS A 8 41.42 -69.78 24.36
C HIS A 8 41.35 -69.22 22.95
N GLY A 9 40.93 -67.96 22.81
CA GLY A 9 41.07 -67.17 21.61
C GLY A 9 40.99 -65.67 21.91
N LEU A 10 42.17 -64.99 21.85
CA LEU A 10 42.35 -63.53 21.98
C LEU A 10 41.70 -62.82 20.81
N GLY A 11 41.16 -61.62 21.13
CA GLY A 11 40.85 -60.36 20.50
C GLY A 11 40.81 -60.18 18.99
N PRO A 12 40.30 -59.10 18.50
CA PRO A 12 40.89 -57.75 18.76
C PRO A 12 39.84 -56.67 19.03
N ARG A 13 40.36 -55.59 19.60
CA ARG A 13 39.72 -54.32 19.87
C ARG A 13 39.26 -53.64 18.57
N ILE A 14 37.97 -53.40 18.39
CA ILE A 14 37.43 -52.54 17.36
C ILE A 14 37.18 -51.14 17.99
N ARG A 15 37.89 -50.15 17.46
CA ARG A 15 37.75 -48.72 17.76
C ARG A 15 36.34 -48.30 17.45
N GLN A 16 35.65 -47.74 18.42
CA GLN A 16 34.43 -46.96 18.22
C GLN A 16 34.81 -45.62 17.59
N SER A 17 34.54 -45.49 16.31
CA SER A 17 34.54 -44.17 15.63
C SER A 17 33.20 -43.52 15.89
N GLY A 18 33.22 -42.45 16.69
CA GLY A 18 32.06 -41.63 16.96
C GLY A 18 31.61 -40.92 15.69
N ILE A 19 30.37 -41.23 15.25
CA ILE A 19 29.68 -40.47 14.22
C ILE A 19 29.05 -39.26 14.90
N THR A 20 29.68 -38.09 14.75
CA THR A 20 29.11 -36.81 15.17
C THR A 20 28.00 -36.46 14.19
N LEU A 21 26.76 -36.65 14.63
CA LEU A 21 25.56 -36.17 13.92
C LEU A 21 25.47 -34.65 14.06
N ILE A 22 25.92 -33.91 13.05
CA ILE A 22 25.72 -32.46 12.96
C ILE A 22 24.26 -32.24 12.57
N LEU A 23 23.44 -31.85 13.58
CA LEU A 23 22.10 -31.39 13.40
C LEU A 23 22.16 -30.00 12.81
N ALA A 24 22.05 -29.86 11.49
CA ALA A 24 21.90 -28.58 10.81
C ALA A 24 20.49 -28.05 11.11
N LEU A 25 20.39 -27.23 12.17
CA LEU A 25 19.20 -26.45 12.47
C LEU A 25 19.11 -25.33 11.44
N GLY A 26 18.38 -25.59 10.35
CA GLY A 26 18.07 -24.56 9.35
C GLY A 26 17.26 -23.44 10.00
N LEU A 27 17.86 -22.26 10.12
CA LEU A 27 17.14 -21.03 10.42
C LEU A 27 16.17 -20.74 9.27
N LEU A 28 14.90 -21.09 9.45
CA LEU A 28 13.82 -20.44 8.70
C LEU A 28 13.67 -19.04 9.28
N ALA A 29 14.33 -18.05 8.69
CA ALA A 29 14.03 -16.66 8.97
C ALA A 29 12.59 -16.36 8.51
N PRO A 30 11.78 -15.69 9.31
CA PRO A 30 10.43 -15.35 8.89
C PRO A 30 10.49 -14.37 7.71
N VAL A 31 9.92 -14.75 6.59
CA VAL A 31 9.78 -13.91 5.38
C VAL A 31 9.01 -12.60 5.67
N SER A 32 8.24 -12.58 6.74
CA SER A 32 7.48 -11.41 7.19
C SER A 32 8.33 -10.19 7.56
N ALA A 33 9.59 -10.38 8.01
CA ALA A 33 10.46 -9.27 8.40
C ALA A 33 10.93 -8.45 7.18
N LEU A 34 11.13 -9.11 6.03
CA LEU A 34 11.57 -8.43 4.80
C LEU A 34 10.42 -7.61 4.17
N ALA A 35 9.17 -8.09 4.25
CA ALA A 35 8.01 -7.34 3.73
C ALA A 35 7.74 -6.07 4.56
N ASN A 36 7.97 -6.12 5.88
CA ASN A 36 7.82 -4.95 6.74
C ASN A 36 8.86 -3.87 6.44
N ASP A 37 10.09 -4.25 6.15
CA ASP A 37 11.15 -3.32 5.78
C ASP A 37 10.84 -2.66 4.42
N THR A 38 10.28 -3.39 3.47
CA THR A 38 9.94 -2.86 2.14
C THR A 38 8.83 -1.81 2.21
N LEU A 39 7.78 -2.03 3.02
CA LEU A 39 6.71 -1.03 3.21
C LEU A 39 7.25 0.22 3.93
N GLY A 40 8.10 0.04 4.95
CA GLY A 40 8.75 1.16 5.63
C GLY A 40 9.60 1.99 4.67
N ALA A 41 10.41 1.34 3.82
CA ALA A 41 11.24 2.00 2.82
C ALA A 41 10.39 2.75 1.77
N LEU A 42 9.26 2.18 1.34
CA LEU A 42 8.33 2.83 0.43
C LEU A 42 7.71 4.08 1.06
N LEU A 43 7.21 3.98 2.30
CA LEU A 43 6.61 5.13 2.98
C LEU A 43 7.63 6.24 3.22
N GLU A 44 8.87 5.89 3.59
CA GLU A 44 9.96 6.87 3.73
C GLU A 44 10.25 7.58 2.40
N ALA A 45 10.25 6.85 1.27
CA ALA A 45 10.46 7.43 -0.04
C ALA A 45 9.32 8.36 -0.47
N LEU A 46 8.05 7.98 -0.19
CA LEU A 46 6.88 8.79 -0.53
C LEU A 46 6.67 10.00 0.39
N THR A 47 7.29 10.00 1.58
CA THR A 47 7.16 11.11 2.53
C THR A 47 7.73 12.40 1.98
N THR A 48 6.97 13.48 2.08
CA THR A 48 7.42 14.80 1.65
C THR A 48 7.11 15.86 2.71
N GLU A 49 8.11 16.70 3.00
CA GLU A 49 7.96 17.90 3.84
C GLU A 49 7.72 19.17 2.99
N ARG A 50 7.65 19.01 1.67
CA ARG A 50 7.52 20.10 0.71
C ARG A 50 6.15 20.04 0.02
N GLU A 51 5.63 21.21 -0.32
CA GLU A 51 4.47 21.29 -1.21
C GLU A 51 4.77 20.57 -2.53
N ALA A 52 3.86 19.72 -2.94
CA ALA A 52 3.98 18.94 -4.16
C ALA A 52 2.67 18.97 -4.95
N THR A 53 2.79 19.08 -6.27
CA THR A 53 1.64 19.02 -7.18
C THR A 53 1.90 17.96 -8.24
N LEU A 54 0.92 17.05 -8.41
CA LEU A 54 0.91 16.04 -9.46
C LEU A 54 -0.22 16.36 -10.44
N ALA A 55 0.11 16.54 -11.70
CA ALA A 55 -0.89 16.53 -12.76
C ALA A 55 -1.40 15.11 -12.96
N PHE A 56 -2.67 14.94 -13.28
CA PHE A 56 -3.25 13.63 -13.53
C PHE A 56 -4.17 13.61 -14.76
N GLU A 57 -4.26 12.42 -15.37
CA GLU A 57 -5.34 12.02 -16.26
C GLU A 57 -6.10 10.86 -15.62
N GLU A 58 -7.41 11.04 -15.43
CA GLU A 58 -8.31 10.04 -14.89
C GLU A 58 -9.22 9.51 -15.98
N ARG A 59 -9.21 8.20 -16.21
CA ARG A 59 -10.17 7.48 -17.03
C ARG A 59 -11.14 6.72 -16.12
N ARG A 60 -12.42 7.00 -16.28
CA ARG A 60 -13.49 6.30 -15.55
C ARG A 60 -14.28 5.39 -16.50
N ASP A 61 -14.26 4.12 -16.18
CA ASP A 61 -15.05 3.10 -16.87
C ASP A 61 -16.36 2.89 -16.08
N ASP A 62 -17.48 3.28 -16.69
CA ASP A 62 -18.82 3.08 -16.16
C ASP A 62 -19.51 2.02 -17.03
N PRO A 63 -19.92 0.86 -16.46
CA PRO A 63 -20.59 -0.20 -17.22
C PRO A 63 -21.90 0.23 -17.93
N MET A 64 -22.48 1.36 -17.52
CA MET A 64 -23.69 1.93 -18.13
C MET A 64 -23.38 2.88 -19.29
N LEU A 65 -22.13 3.25 -19.50
CA LEU A 65 -21.73 4.14 -20.59
C LEU A 65 -21.05 3.35 -21.71
N GLU A 66 -21.31 3.74 -22.95
CA GLU A 66 -20.70 3.11 -24.12
C GLU A 66 -19.20 3.43 -24.24
N PHE A 67 -18.81 4.59 -23.72
CA PHE A 67 -17.42 5.06 -23.74
C PHE A 67 -16.98 5.53 -22.35
N PRO A 68 -15.71 5.31 -22.00
CA PRO A 68 -15.16 5.82 -20.75
C PRO A 68 -15.15 7.35 -20.73
N GLU A 69 -15.29 7.94 -19.55
CA GLU A 69 -15.11 9.37 -19.34
C GLU A 69 -13.66 9.65 -18.98
N THR A 70 -13.01 10.57 -19.69
CA THR A 70 -11.65 11.02 -19.38
C THR A 70 -11.71 12.43 -18.80
N ARG A 71 -10.96 12.67 -17.73
CA ARG A 71 -10.81 13.95 -17.04
C ARG A 71 -9.33 14.19 -16.77
N SER A 72 -8.91 15.45 -16.76
CA SER A 72 -7.59 15.87 -16.33
C SER A 72 -7.69 16.81 -15.13
N GLY A 73 -6.58 17.01 -14.45
CA GLY A 73 -6.53 17.90 -13.31
C GLY A 73 -5.22 17.84 -12.56
N SER A 74 -5.24 18.31 -11.33
CA SER A 74 -4.10 18.29 -10.43
C SER A 74 -4.49 17.80 -9.03
N LEU A 75 -3.52 17.20 -8.36
CA LEU A 75 -3.55 16.85 -6.95
C LEU A 75 -2.39 17.57 -6.28
N ALA A 76 -2.71 18.53 -5.40
CA ALA A 76 -1.73 19.26 -4.63
C ALA A 76 -1.76 18.81 -3.17
N PHE A 77 -0.57 18.68 -2.58
CA PHE A 77 -0.39 18.39 -1.17
C PHE A 77 0.45 19.49 -0.52
N GLU A 78 -0.06 20.04 0.55
CA GLU A 78 0.61 21.02 1.42
C GLU A 78 0.71 20.39 2.82
N PRO A 79 1.94 19.99 3.22
CA PRO A 79 2.14 19.34 4.52
C PRO A 79 1.63 20.22 5.70
N PRO A 80 1.13 19.62 6.78
CA PRO A 80 1.03 18.17 7.00
C PRO A 80 -0.30 17.54 6.56
N ASP A 81 -1.35 18.32 6.28
CA ASP A 81 -2.71 17.78 6.21
C ASP A 81 -3.61 18.39 5.13
N THR A 82 -3.10 19.32 4.33
CA THR A 82 -3.89 19.95 3.27
C THR A 82 -3.73 19.22 1.94
N LEU A 83 -4.86 18.84 1.37
CA LEU A 83 -4.92 18.15 0.08
C LEU A 83 -5.94 18.84 -0.82
N THR A 84 -5.52 19.22 -2.04
CA THR A 84 -6.42 19.83 -3.02
C THR A 84 -6.43 18.99 -4.30
N ARG A 85 -7.60 18.50 -4.68
CA ARG A 85 -7.83 17.87 -5.98
C ARG A 85 -8.66 18.80 -6.85
N GLN A 86 -8.11 19.21 -7.98
CA GLN A 86 -8.79 20.05 -8.95
C GLN A 86 -9.01 19.25 -10.25
N VAL A 87 -10.23 19.21 -10.75
CA VAL A 87 -10.60 18.65 -12.05
C VAL A 87 -10.86 19.79 -13.02
N ASP A 88 -10.26 19.72 -14.20
CA ASP A 88 -10.35 20.73 -15.22
C ASP A 88 -11.67 20.74 -15.99
N GLY A 89 -11.92 21.84 -16.71
CA GLY A 89 -12.99 21.96 -17.70
C GLY A 89 -14.32 22.51 -17.17
N PRO A 90 -15.33 22.63 -18.05
CA PRO A 90 -16.60 23.32 -17.72
C PRO A 90 -17.44 22.61 -16.65
N ARG A 91 -17.18 21.35 -16.41
CA ARG A 91 -17.78 20.52 -15.35
C ARG A 91 -16.79 20.21 -14.25
N GLY A 92 -15.71 20.96 -14.18
CA GLY A 92 -14.68 20.81 -13.18
C GLY A 92 -15.24 20.96 -11.76
N GLU A 93 -14.47 20.39 -10.85
CA GLU A 93 -14.74 20.49 -9.42
C GLU A 93 -13.41 20.62 -8.67
N THR A 94 -13.46 21.29 -7.54
CA THR A 94 -12.35 21.34 -6.61
C THR A 94 -12.78 20.69 -5.30
N VAL A 95 -11.97 19.76 -4.84
CA VAL A 95 -12.06 19.19 -3.50
C VAL A 95 -10.86 19.68 -2.73
N HIS A 96 -11.11 20.45 -1.69
CA HIS A 96 -10.09 20.95 -0.78
C HIS A 96 -10.30 20.33 0.60
N ILE A 97 -9.24 19.78 1.18
CA ILE A 97 -9.26 19.12 2.47
C ILE A 97 -8.22 19.81 3.35
N GLU A 98 -8.66 20.34 4.48
CA GLU A 98 -7.80 20.93 5.51
C GLU A 98 -8.26 20.41 6.88
N GLY A 99 -7.36 19.72 7.60
CA GLY A 99 -7.73 19.06 8.84
C GLY A 99 -8.93 18.10 8.65
N ASP A 100 -9.99 18.29 9.40
CA ASP A 100 -11.21 17.48 9.36
C ASP A 100 -12.30 18.05 8.46
N THR A 101 -12.00 19.09 7.68
CA THR A 101 -12.97 19.74 6.79
C THR A 101 -12.67 19.43 5.33
N LEU A 102 -13.68 18.95 4.61
CA LEU A 102 -13.65 18.82 3.16
C LEU A 102 -14.58 19.87 2.55
N THR A 103 -14.03 20.72 1.69
CA THR A 103 -14.79 21.68 0.89
C THR A 103 -14.89 21.20 -0.54
N LEU A 104 -16.12 21.00 -1.02
CA LEU A 104 -16.40 20.65 -2.41
C LEU A 104 -16.96 21.88 -3.14
N GLU A 105 -16.22 22.35 -4.14
CA GLU A 105 -16.65 23.41 -5.03
C GLU A 105 -17.01 22.84 -6.41
N ARG A 106 -18.23 23.09 -6.86
CA ARG A 106 -18.72 22.64 -8.15
C ARG A 106 -19.73 23.60 -8.73
N ARG A 107 -19.50 24.06 -9.97
CA ARG A 107 -20.43 24.93 -10.71
C ARG A 107 -20.83 26.21 -9.93
N GLY A 108 -19.90 26.80 -9.21
CA GLY A 108 -20.15 28.02 -8.43
C GLY A 108 -20.89 27.80 -7.10
N SER A 109 -21.13 26.53 -6.73
CA SER A 109 -21.62 26.17 -5.39
C SER A 109 -20.50 25.60 -4.57
N SER A 110 -20.42 25.98 -3.31
CA SER A 110 -19.50 25.41 -2.31
C SER A 110 -20.29 24.69 -1.24
N ARG A 111 -19.76 23.53 -0.80
CA ARG A 111 -20.30 22.73 0.28
C ARG A 111 -19.16 22.25 1.19
N GLU A 112 -19.32 22.50 2.47
CA GLU A 112 -18.43 21.94 3.50
C GLU A 112 -19.01 20.63 4.05
N ILE A 113 -18.11 19.68 4.34
CA ILE A 113 -18.41 18.36 4.89
C ILE A 113 -17.43 18.14 6.05
N ASP A 114 -17.97 17.88 7.25
CA ASP A 114 -17.19 17.45 8.39
C ASP A 114 -16.83 15.97 8.23
N LEU A 115 -15.55 15.66 8.14
CA LEU A 115 -15.02 14.30 7.95
C LEU A 115 -15.27 13.44 9.20
N ASN A 116 -15.39 14.06 10.40
CA ASN A 116 -15.74 13.32 11.61
C ASN A 116 -17.16 12.72 11.54
N GLU A 117 -18.04 13.32 10.74
CA GLU A 117 -19.39 12.80 10.50
C GLU A 117 -19.45 11.82 9.32
N GLN A 118 -18.34 11.64 8.58
CA GLN A 118 -18.26 10.83 7.35
C GLN A 118 -17.07 9.85 7.39
N PRO A 119 -17.10 8.80 8.23
CA PRO A 119 -15.94 7.93 8.44
C PRO A 119 -15.35 7.34 7.16
N ALA A 120 -16.19 6.89 6.22
CA ALA A 120 -15.71 6.33 4.96
C ALA A 120 -14.93 7.34 4.11
N LEU A 121 -15.39 8.62 4.10
CA LEU A 121 -14.72 9.68 3.37
C LEU A 121 -13.43 10.08 4.11
N ALA A 122 -13.44 10.14 5.44
CA ALA A 122 -12.27 10.39 6.26
C ALA A 122 -11.16 9.36 6.00
N THR A 123 -11.50 8.06 5.91
CA THR A 123 -10.54 7.00 5.59
C THR A 123 -9.93 7.19 4.19
N LEU A 124 -10.74 7.52 3.18
CA LEU A 124 -10.20 7.74 1.82
C LEU A 124 -9.29 8.97 1.73
N THR A 125 -9.66 10.07 2.39
CA THR A 125 -8.83 11.27 2.43
C THR A 125 -7.58 11.07 3.28
N GLY A 126 -7.70 10.30 4.36
CA GLY A 126 -6.61 9.91 5.26
C GLY A 126 -5.54 9.05 4.57
N LEU A 127 -5.91 8.27 3.55
CA LEU A 127 -4.96 7.44 2.78
C LEU A 127 -3.80 8.27 2.22
N PHE A 128 -4.11 9.34 1.50
CA PHE A 128 -3.05 10.18 0.89
C PHE A 128 -2.19 10.87 1.94
N ARG A 129 -2.81 11.34 3.05
CA ARG A 129 -2.05 11.91 4.16
C ARG A 129 -1.12 10.88 4.80
N ALA A 130 -1.62 9.67 5.05
CA ALA A 130 -0.81 8.60 5.63
C ALA A 130 0.38 8.22 4.74
N LEU A 131 0.18 8.14 3.43
CA LEU A 131 1.26 7.87 2.47
C LEU A 131 2.31 9.00 2.44
N LEU A 132 1.85 10.26 2.34
CA LEU A 132 2.72 11.42 2.16
C LEU A 132 3.40 11.88 3.47
N ASN A 133 2.88 11.51 4.62
CA ASN A 133 3.49 11.74 5.94
C ASN A 133 4.25 10.51 6.47
N GLY A 134 4.24 9.37 5.75
CA GLY A 134 4.87 8.14 6.20
C GLY A 134 4.16 7.49 7.41
N ASP A 135 2.88 7.80 7.62
CA ASP A 135 2.10 7.30 8.77
C ASP A 135 1.63 5.86 8.53
N ARG A 136 2.56 4.95 8.81
CA ARG A 136 2.32 3.52 8.69
C ARG A 136 1.22 3.01 9.62
N GLU A 137 1.17 3.53 10.85
CA GLU A 137 0.21 3.06 11.87
C GLU A 137 -1.22 3.36 11.39
N GLN A 138 -1.46 4.56 10.88
CA GLN A 138 -2.75 4.94 10.32
C GLN A 138 -3.11 4.10 9.09
N LEU A 139 -2.14 3.87 8.18
CA LEU A 139 -2.36 3.08 6.98
C LEU A 139 -2.75 1.63 7.32
N GLU A 140 -2.02 0.99 8.24
CA GLU A 140 -2.30 -0.36 8.70
C GLU A 140 -3.60 -0.47 9.54
N ALA A 141 -4.01 0.62 10.23
CA ALA A 141 -5.27 0.67 10.94
C ALA A 141 -6.47 0.69 9.98
N ASP A 142 -6.36 1.41 8.88
CA ASP A 142 -7.46 1.64 7.94
C ASP A 142 -7.55 0.59 6.83
N PHE A 143 -6.41 -0.03 6.44
CA PHE A 143 -6.34 -0.93 5.29
C PHE A 143 -5.69 -2.28 5.62
N GLU A 144 -6.10 -3.31 4.91
CA GLU A 144 -5.30 -4.51 4.67
C GLU A 144 -4.38 -4.19 3.51
N ILE A 145 -3.06 -4.44 3.70
CA ILE A 145 -2.02 -3.96 2.79
C ILE A 145 -1.29 -5.14 2.19
N GLU A 146 -1.18 -5.17 0.87
CA GLU A 146 -0.26 -6.06 0.16
C GLU A 146 0.69 -5.23 -0.70
N LEU A 147 2.00 -5.36 -0.46
CA LEU A 147 3.05 -4.70 -1.24
C LEU A 147 3.82 -5.76 -2.01
N THR A 148 3.88 -5.60 -3.31
CA THR A 148 4.63 -6.46 -4.23
C THR A 148 5.61 -5.65 -5.08
N GLY A 149 6.64 -6.34 -5.63
CA GLY A 149 7.69 -5.69 -6.39
C GLY A 149 8.83 -5.17 -5.50
N ASP A 150 9.57 -4.21 -6.00
CA ASP A 150 10.70 -3.56 -5.34
C ASP A 150 10.65 -2.04 -5.58
N MET A 151 11.68 -1.29 -5.13
CA MET A 151 11.71 0.16 -5.31
C MET A 151 11.84 0.62 -6.77
N GLU A 152 12.17 -0.24 -7.71
CA GLU A 152 12.21 0.09 -9.14
C GLU A 152 10.81 -0.01 -9.78
N ALA A 153 9.95 -0.90 -9.23
CA ALA A 153 8.56 -1.07 -9.66
C ALA A 153 7.75 -1.70 -8.53
N TRP A 154 7.04 -0.89 -7.78
CA TRP A 154 6.20 -1.34 -6.67
C TRP A 154 4.71 -1.27 -7.00
N THR A 155 3.96 -2.18 -6.38
CA THR A 155 2.50 -2.21 -6.38
C THR A 155 2.02 -2.35 -4.95
N LEU A 156 1.18 -1.41 -4.51
CA LEU A 156 0.56 -1.37 -3.19
C LEU A 156 -0.95 -1.58 -3.35
N GLU A 157 -1.43 -2.74 -2.93
CA GLU A 157 -2.86 -3.07 -2.90
C GLU A 157 -3.43 -2.80 -1.51
N LEU A 158 -4.55 -2.10 -1.47
CA LEU A 158 -5.19 -1.62 -0.25
C LEU A 158 -6.65 -2.03 -0.23
N VAL A 159 -7.04 -2.82 0.76
CA VAL A 159 -8.43 -3.20 1.00
C VAL A 159 -8.92 -2.53 2.28
N PRO A 160 -9.93 -1.64 2.22
CA PRO A 160 -10.42 -0.95 3.39
C PRO A 160 -10.92 -1.92 4.48
N ARG A 161 -10.57 -1.68 5.75
CA ARG A 161 -11.06 -2.47 6.89
C ARG A 161 -12.48 -2.10 7.26
N ASP A 162 -12.85 -0.82 7.09
CA ASP A 162 -14.22 -0.37 7.31
C ASP A 162 -15.19 -1.01 6.31
N ARG A 163 -16.24 -1.65 6.80
CA ARG A 163 -17.19 -2.39 5.98
C ARG A 163 -18.05 -1.51 5.09
N ALA A 164 -18.31 -0.26 5.51
CA ALA A 164 -19.13 0.64 4.71
C ALA A 164 -18.32 1.16 3.53
N LEU A 165 -17.05 1.54 3.78
CA LEU A 165 -16.13 1.94 2.74
C LEU A 165 -15.84 0.79 1.76
N ARG A 166 -15.54 -0.41 2.26
CA ARG A 166 -15.28 -1.59 1.42
C ARG A 166 -16.45 -1.95 0.49
N ARG A 167 -17.69 -1.67 0.90
CA ARG A 167 -18.85 -1.86 0.00
C ARG A 167 -18.91 -0.83 -1.11
N MET A 168 -18.35 0.37 -0.93
CA MET A 168 -18.31 1.42 -1.93
C MET A 168 -17.05 1.33 -2.78
N VAL A 169 -15.91 1.11 -2.14
CA VAL A 169 -14.57 0.99 -2.73
C VAL A 169 -13.94 -0.31 -2.19
N PRO A 170 -14.16 -1.43 -2.85
CA PRO A 170 -13.60 -2.72 -2.45
C PRO A 170 -12.08 -2.75 -2.40
N GLU A 171 -11.42 -2.03 -3.31
CA GLU A 171 -9.98 -2.10 -3.49
C GLU A 171 -9.43 -0.82 -4.12
N LEU A 172 -8.23 -0.46 -3.69
CA LEU A 172 -7.39 0.56 -4.32
C LEU A 172 -6.04 -0.06 -4.63
N THR A 173 -5.51 0.20 -5.81
CA THR A 173 -4.16 -0.23 -6.21
C THR A 173 -3.34 0.99 -6.60
N LEU A 174 -2.21 1.19 -5.93
CA LEU A 174 -1.24 2.21 -6.27
C LEU A 174 -0.02 1.55 -6.89
N THR A 175 0.53 2.15 -7.95
CA THR A 175 1.77 1.70 -8.56
C THR A 175 2.75 2.85 -8.72
N GLY A 176 4.04 2.55 -8.67
CA GLY A 176 5.06 3.57 -8.82
C GLY A 176 6.47 3.01 -8.92
N ALA A 177 7.45 3.91 -8.83
CA ALA A 177 8.86 3.57 -8.81
C ALA A 177 9.63 4.63 -7.99
N GLY A 178 10.49 4.17 -7.07
CA GLY A 178 11.14 5.07 -6.11
C GLY A 178 10.12 5.84 -5.31
N ASP A 179 10.24 7.15 -5.32
CA ASP A 179 9.34 8.13 -4.69
C ASP A 179 8.20 8.62 -5.62
N GLU A 180 8.11 8.11 -6.84
CA GLU A 180 7.11 8.54 -7.81
C GLU A 180 5.87 7.64 -7.76
N LEU A 181 4.72 8.19 -7.37
CA LEU A 181 3.41 7.60 -7.61
C LEU A 181 3.06 7.78 -9.10
N ARG A 182 2.75 6.67 -9.80
CA ARG A 182 2.46 6.68 -11.24
C ARG A 182 1.00 6.43 -11.57
N GLU A 183 0.33 5.55 -10.85
CA GLU A 183 -1.05 5.22 -11.12
C GLU A 183 -1.79 4.90 -9.82
N LEU A 184 -3.06 5.31 -9.77
CA LEU A 184 -4.04 4.87 -8.80
C LEU A 184 -5.22 4.26 -9.53
N ILE A 185 -5.50 3.00 -9.25
CA ILE A 185 -6.70 2.31 -9.71
C ILE A 185 -7.65 2.21 -8.53
N THR A 186 -8.89 2.65 -8.71
CA THR A 186 -9.96 2.52 -7.74
C THR A 186 -11.03 1.62 -8.30
N VAL A 187 -11.29 0.52 -7.63
CA VAL A 187 -12.46 -0.33 -7.91
C VAL A 187 -13.62 0.18 -7.06
N GLU A 188 -14.74 0.50 -7.70
CA GLU A 188 -15.95 0.96 -7.02
C GLU A 188 -17.04 -0.10 -7.10
N SER A 189 -18.05 -0.02 -6.23
CA SER A 189 -19.20 -0.90 -6.27
C SER A 189 -19.97 -0.74 -7.59
N GLY A 190 -20.60 -1.83 -8.06
CA GLY A 190 -21.33 -1.82 -9.34
C GLY A 190 -20.45 -2.03 -10.57
N GLY A 191 -19.15 -2.29 -10.40
CA GLY A 191 -18.23 -2.57 -11.49
C GLY A 191 -17.63 -1.31 -12.15
N HIS A 192 -17.81 -0.16 -11.52
CA HIS A 192 -17.12 1.05 -11.94
C HIS A 192 -15.65 0.97 -11.59
N GLN A 193 -14.79 1.48 -12.47
CA GLN A 193 -13.35 1.59 -12.21
C GLN A 193 -12.86 2.98 -12.60
N SER A 194 -11.92 3.49 -11.82
CA SER A 194 -11.19 4.71 -12.12
C SER A 194 -9.71 4.38 -12.20
N HIS A 195 -9.07 4.81 -13.29
CA HIS A 195 -7.63 4.72 -13.51
C HIS A 195 -7.08 6.13 -13.60
N MET A 196 -6.38 6.56 -12.58
CA MET A 196 -5.74 7.87 -12.51
C MET A 196 -4.24 7.69 -12.71
N ARG A 197 -3.68 8.32 -13.76
CA ARG A 197 -2.25 8.33 -14.03
C ARG A 197 -1.70 9.69 -13.68
N PHE A 198 -0.55 9.68 -13.02
CA PHE A 198 0.12 10.88 -12.55
C PHE A 198 1.35 11.18 -13.40
N GLU A 199 1.60 12.46 -13.63
CA GLU A 199 2.90 12.96 -14.08
C GLU A 199 3.83 13.09 -12.87
N PRO A 200 5.17 13.13 -13.10
CA PRO A 200 6.12 13.35 -12.02
C PRO A 200 5.78 14.59 -11.17
N PRO A 201 5.98 14.53 -9.84
CA PRO A 201 5.61 15.63 -8.97
C PRO A 201 6.40 16.89 -9.27
N GLN A 202 5.74 18.03 -9.16
CA GLN A 202 6.34 19.34 -9.16
C GLN A 202 6.37 19.86 -7.73
N TYR A 203 7.55 20.21 -7.25
CA TYR A 203 7.75 20.73 -5.90
C TYR A 203 7.84 22.25 -5.92
N ALA A 204 7.25 22.90 -4.92
CA ALA A 204 7.45 24.34 -4.70
C ALA A 204 8.91 24.61 -4.29
N ASP A 205 9.44 25.74 -4.78
CA ASP A 205 10.81 26.21 -4.47
C ASP A 205 10.95 26.71 -3.03
#